data_54f74e72ad86b89c04368048e1225f96
#
_entry.id   54f74e72ad86b89c04368048e1225f96
#
_cell.length_a   1.000
_cell.length_b   1.000
_cell.length_c   1.000
_cell.angle_alpha   90.00
_cell.angle_beta   90.00
_cell.angle_gamma   90.00
#
_symmetry.space_group_name_H-M   'P 1'
#
loop_
_entity.id
_entity.type
_entity.pdbx_description
1 polymer ?
#
loop_
_entity_poly.entity_id
_entity_poly.type
_entity_poly.pdbx_seq_one_letter_code
_entity_poly.pdbx_strand_id
1 'polypeptide(L)'
;MLLSKLPALSLGLALATIPVSASASTFSNLFAFGDSLTDSGNVAIATYPNYQPVPFGALMPSLAYQSGRLTNGPTWVETLAARLGVSASPYLEGGTNFAFGGARTGPLGTTPPTPPSLLNQFALFQTSTGGIAPSSALYMVWGGSNNARDAAGQKLAGDSAGASATLTGAVGDLITIIGGLKSAGAVHILVPNLPDLGLSPEATRGVSGASAAATAVSVEFNALLRNSLTTFRNDPTINLIEIDTFSYFASITNSPGSFSLTNTTDPCVDLTTVCANPDEYLFYDGLHPTAAVHQQFGAFVGTQVVVVPEPGGITGILLVTGIGALVTKRKGTGSTHSTVALLP
;
A
#
# COMPACT_ATOMS: atom_id res chain seq x y z
N MET A 1 33.00 9.22 -75.76
CA MET A 1 31.86 8.60 -75.17
C MET A 1 32.21 8.26 -73.70
N LEU A 2 32.05 9.17 -72.78
CA LEU A 2 32.31 9.00 -71.35
C LEU A 2 31.06 9.38 -70.62
N LEU A 3 30.37 8.38 -70.07
CA LEU A 3 29.23 8.57 -69.16
C LEU A 3 29.77 8.75 -67.75
N SER A 4 29.68 9.93 -67.21
CA SER A 4 29.95 10.24 -65.80
C SER A 4 28.78 9.78 -64.91
N LYS A 5 29.03 8.84 -64.03
CA LYS A 5 28.08 8.40 -62.98
C LYS A 5 28.08 9.43 -61.87
N LEU A 6 26.90 10.00 -61.59
CA LEU A 6 26.65 10.81 -60.40
C LEU A 6 26.35 9.90 -59.19
N PRO A 7 26.93 10.16 -58.01
CA PRO A 7 26.59 9.39 -56.81
C PRO A 7 25.24 9.82 -56.25
N ALA A 8 24.43 8.82 -55.91
CA ALA A 8 23.17 9.04 -55.17
C ALA A 8 23.48 9.37 -53.71
N LEU A 9 23.09 10.56 -53.27
CA LEU A 9 23.20 11.00 -51.90
C LEU A 9 21.96 10.46 -51.13
N SER A 10 22.16 9.40 -50.33
CA SER A 10 21.12 8.89 -49.44
C SER A 10 21.10 9.75 -48.17
N LEU A 11 20.02 10.54 -48.00
CA LEU A 11 19.76 11.33 -46.81
C LEU A 11 19.14 10.41 -45.74
N GLY A 12 19.97 9.89 -44.82
CA GLY A 12 19.52 9.12 -43.68
C GLY A 12 18.81 10.03 -42.65
N LEU A 13 17.53 9.85 -42.48
CA LEU A 13 16.77 10.52 -41.42
C LEU A 13 17.03 9.80 -40.08
N ALA A 14 17.92 10.36 -39.27
CA ALA A 14 18.10 9.87 -37.88
C ALA A 14 16.94 10.35 -37.02
N LEU A 15 16.02 9.44 -36.67
CA LEU A 15 15.05 9.69 -35.60
C LEU A 15 15.81 9.68 -34.26
N ALA A 16 16.04 10.86 -33.70
CA ALA A 16 16.48 10.98 -32.32
C ALA A 16 15.30 10.65 -31.42
N THR A 17 15.29 9.47 -30.82
CA THR A 17 14.39 9.15 -29.71
C THR A 17 14.87 9.92 -28.47
N ILE A 18 14.21 11.00 -28.15
CA ILE A 18 14.38 11.67 -26.85
C ILE A 18 13.78 10.75 -25.82
N PRO A 19 14.58 10.24 -24.83
CA PRO A 19 13.98 9.51 -23.72
C PRO A 19 13.08 10.49 -22.95
N VAL A 20 11.78 10.30 -23.04
CA VAL A 20 10.85 10.92 -22.10
C VAL A 20 11.11 10.25 -20.76
N SER A 21 11.90 10.90 -19.91
CA SER A 21 11.96 10.55 -18.50
C SER A 21 10.56 10.70 -17.95
N ALA A 22 9.86 9.59 -17.72
CA ALA A 22 8.65 9.60 -16.93
C ALA A 22 9.06 10.15 -15.55
N SER A 23 8.73 11.41 -15.28
CA SER A 23 8.84 11.97 -13.95
C SER A 23 7.92 11.13 -13.08
N ALA A 24 8.51 10.31 -12.20
CA ALA A 24 7.72 9.62 -11.19
C ALA A 24 7.01 10.73 -10.40
N SER A 25 5.68 10.76 -10.47
CA SER A 25 4.89 11.67 -9.68
C SER A 25 5.15 11.34 -8.22
N THR A 26 5.79 12.26 -7.50
CA THR A 26 6.09 12.09 -6.09
C THR A 26 4.82 12.41 -5.31
N PHE A 27 4.37 11.49 -4.43
CA PHE A 27 3.29 11.80 -3.51
C PHE A 27 3.70 12.97 -2.62
N SER A 28 2.76 13.89 -2.36
CA SER A 28 3.02 15.03 -1.46
C SER A 28 3.09 14.62 0.00
N ASN A 29 2.44 13.52 0.37
CA ASN A 29 2.41 12.95 1.72
C ASN A 29 1.92 11.51 1.70
N LEU A 30 2.07 10.82 2.85
CA LEU A 30 1.47 9.51 3.11
C LEU A 30 0.68 9.61 4.42
N PHE A 31 -0.62 9.29 4.37
CA PHE A 31 -1.48 9.16 5.54
C PHE A 31 -1.79 7.70 5.78
N ALA A 32 -1.53 7.21 7.00
CA ALA A 32 -1.66 5.80 7.33
C ALA A 32 -2.70 5.58 8.44
N PHE A 33 -3.61 4.62 8.22
CA PHE A 33 -4.61 4.15 9.18
C PHE A 33 -4.43 2.65 9.34
N GLY A 34 -4.35 2.17 10.59
CA GLY A 34 -4.11 0.76 10.79
C GLY A 34 -3.96 0.34 12.25
N ASP A 35 -3.41 -0.84 12.39
CA ASP A 35 -3.14 -1.48 13.68
C ASP A 35 -1.63 -1.61 13.95
N SER A 36 -1.24 -2.61 14.74
CA SER A 36 0.15 -2.86 15.14
C SER A 36 1.11 -3.10 13.99
N LEU A 37 0.63 -3.58 12.85
CA LEU A 37 1.47 -3.80 11.66
C LEU A 37 1.94 -2.49 11.03
N THR A 38 1.26 -1.39 11.32
CA THR A 38 1.45 -0.08 10.71
C THR A 38 1.87 1.00 11.69
N ASP A 39 1.64 0.79 13.00
CA ASP A 39 1.97 1.75 14.06
C ASP A 39 3.48 2.04 14.11
N SER A 40 3.85 3.29 13.85
CA SER A 40 5.25 3.76 13.89
C SER A 40 5.67 4.31 15.26
N GLY A 41 4.82 4.15 16.30
CA GLY A 41 5.14 4.54 17.68
C GLY A 41 4.01 5.18 18.48
N ASN A 42 2.81 5.34 17.92
CA ASN A 42 1.69 5.99 18.62
C ASN A 42 1.32 5.28 19.93
N VAL A 43 1.24 3.95 19.92
CA VAL A 43 0.93 3.18 21.14
C VAL A 43 2.01 3.39 22.20
N ALA A 44 3.29 3.39 21.82
CA ALA A 44 4.38 3.63 22.74
C ALA A 44 4.30 5.01 23.38
N ILE A 45 4.04 6.04 22.58
CA ILE A 45 3.91 7.43 23.06
C ILE A 45 2.70 7.57 23.99
N ALA A 46 1.56 6.98 23.62
CA ALA A 46 0.32 7.05 24.38
C ALA A 46 0.43 6.36 25.76
N THR A 47 1.28 5.35 25.88
CA THR A 47 1.41 4.54 27.10
C THR A 47 2.66 4.84 27.92
N TYR A 48 3.56 5.72 27.45
CA TYR A 48 4.75 6.11 28.18
C TYR A 48 4.38 6.85 29.51
N PRO A 49 5.08 6.62 30.65
CA PRO A 49 6.25 5.76 30.83
C PRO A 49 5.93 4.28 31.07
N ASN A 50 4.69 3.89 31.03
CA ASN A 50 4.23 2.55 31.33
C ASN A 50 4.08 1.67 30.08
N TYR A 51 4.72 2.06 28.95
CA TYR A 51 4.68 1.25 27.75
C TYR A 51 5.13 -0.17 28.08
N GLN A 52 4.15 -1.02 28.23
CA GLN A 52 4.31 -2.45 28.17
C GLN A 52 3.76 -2.84 26.82
N PRO A 53 4.52 -3.49 25.94
CA PRO A 53 3.94 -4.03 24.72
C PRO A 53 2.70 -4.81 25.14
N VAL A 54 1.56 -4.43 24.52
CA VAL A 54 0.27 -5.03 24.86
C VAL A 54 0.44 -6.53 24.65
N PRO A 55 0.33 -7.31 25.69
CA PRO A 55 0.77 -8.67 25.62
C PRO A 55 -0.22 -9.48 24.84
N PHE A 56 0.32 -10.19 23.92
CA PHE A 56 -0.03 -11.58 23.98
C PHE A 56 0.64 -12.16 25.23
N GLY A 57 -0.07 -12.18 26.35
CA GLY A 57 0.47 -12.59 27.62
C GLY A 57 1.56 -11.63 28.16
N ALA A 58 1.42 -11.12 29.34
CA ALA A 58 2.15 -10.13 30.09
C ALA A 58 3.68 -10.32 30.25
N LEU A 59 4.40 -10.85 29.28
CA LEU A 59 5.67 -11.51 29.53
C LEU A 59 6.76 -11.21 28.49
N MET A 60 6.53 -10.22 27.60
CA MET A 60 7.60 -9.82 26.67
C MET A 60 8.64 -8.99 27.42
N PRO A 61 9.94 -9.28 27.30
CA PRO A 61 10.96 -8.43 27.87
C PRO A 61 10.78 -7.00 27.37
N SER A 62 10.71 -6.02 28.26
CA SER A 62 10.53 -4.59 27.92
C SER A 62 11.56 -4.07 26.93
N LEU A 63 12.68 -4.76 26.80
CA LEU A 63 13.76 -4.48 25.85
C LEU A 63 13.45 -4.91 24.41
N ALA A 64 12.50 -5.82 24.20
CA ALA A 64 12.23 -6.38 22.86
C ALA A 64 11.59 -5.35 21.90
N TYR A 65 10.90 -4.35 22.43
CA TYR A 65 10.18 -3.33 21.65
C TYR A 65 10.73 -1.92 21.87
N GLN A 66 12.02 -1.78 22.09
CA GLN A 66 12.69 -0.48 22.33
C GLN A 66 12.48 0.54 21.23
N SER A 67 12.16 0.08 20.01
CA SER A 67 11.85 0.97 18.90
C SER A 67 10.49 1.67 19.01
N GLY A 68 9.66 1.32 20.01
CA GLY A 68 8.28 1.79 20.14
C GLY A 68 7.32 1.23 19.11
N ARG A 69 7.75 0.26 18.29
CA ARG A 69 6.92 -0.49 17.33
C ARG A 69 6.72 -1.90 17.84
N LEU A 70 5.68 -2.58 17.35
CA LEU A 70 5.41 -3.98 17.69
C LEU A 70 6.24 -4.94 16.82
N THR A 71 7.52 -4.60 16.66
CA THR A 71 8.57 -5.34 15.96
C THR A 71 9.93 -4.84 16.42
N ASN A 72 11.03 -5.41 15.91
CA ASN A 72 12.42 -5.04 16.30
C ASN A 72 13.01 -3.84 15.53
N GLY A 73 12.20 -3.11 14.75
CA GLY A 73 12.69 -1.96 13.97
C GLY A 73 11.58 -1.24 13.21
N PRO A 74 11.89 -0.57 12.09
CA PRO A 74 10.89 0.13 11.30
C PRO A 74 9.83 -0.80 10.75
N THR A 75 8.59 -0.30 10.69
CA THR A 75 7.48 -0.99 10.04
C THR A 75 7.54 -0.83 8.52
N TRP A 76 6.75 -1.63 7.81
CA TRP A 76 6.70 -1.60 6.33
C TRP A 76 6.27 -0.24 5.77
N VAL A 77 5.38 0.48 6.46
CA VAL A 77 4.90 1.80 6.03
C VAL A 77 5.99 2.85 6.12
N GLU A 78 6.90 2.75 7.11
CA GLU A 78 8.07 3.62 7.21
C GLU A 78 9.05 3.35 6.06
N THR A 79 9.25 2.08 5.70
CA THR A 79 10.04 1.68 4.53
C THR A 79 9.41 2.20 3.23
N LEU A 80 8.10 2.07 3.06
CA LEU A 80 7.37 2.62 1.92
C LEU A 80 7.52 4.14 1.85
N ALA A 81 7.29 4.83 2.97
CA ALA A 81 7.40 6.29 3.04
C ALA A 81 8.80 6.78 2.66
N ALA A 82 9.85 6.13 3.16
CA ALA A 82 11.24 6.44 2.79
C ALA A 82 11.50 6.28 1.29
N ARG A 83 10.95 5.24 0.66
CA ARG A 83 11.07 5.01 -0.79
C ARG A 83 10.32 6.07 -1.62
N LEU A 84 9.23 6.60 -1.10
CA LEU A 84 8.42 7.65 -1.73
C LEU A 84 8.95 9.06 -1.42
N GLY A 85 9.96 9.19 -0.56
CA GLY A 85 10.50 10.49 -0.15
C GLY A 85 9.57 11.30 0.77
N VAL A 86 8.67 10.62 1.50
CA VAL A 86 7.73 11.20 2.46
C VAL A 86 7.92 10.63 3.86
N SER A 87 7.19 11.14 4.85
CA SER A 87 7.24 10.67 6.23
C SER A 87 6.06 9.75 6.56
N ALA A 88 6.28 8.83 7.52
CA ALA A 88 5.26 8.05 8.22
C ALA A 88 5.44 8.15 9.75
N SER A 89 5.84 9.33 10.24
CA SER A 89 5.99 9.60 11.68
C SER A 89 4.64 9.46 12.40
N PRO A 90 4.67 9.10 13.71
CA PRO A 90 3.45 8.94 14.50
C PRO A 90 2.62 10.24 14.56
N TYR A 91 1.30 10.11 14.53
CA TYR A 91 0.38 11.23 14.69
C TYR A 91 0.59 11.99 16.02
N LEU A 92 0.88 11.28 17.10
CA LEU A 92 1.11 11.90 18.42
C LEU A 92 2.41 12.74 18.48
N GLU A 93 3.28 12.64 17.49
CA GLU A 93 4.43 13.52 17.29
C GLU A 93 4.20 14.57 16.18
N GLY A 94 2.94 14.77 15.78
CA GLY A 94 2.59 15.69 14.69
C GLY A 94 2.79 15.11 13.30
N GLY A 95 2.98 13.78 13.18
CA GLY A 95 3.12 13.07 11.90
C GLY A 95 1.78 12.68 11.28
N THR A 96 1.86 11.87 10.24
CA THR A 96 0.72 11.47 9.39
C THR A 96 0.35 9.99 9.50
N ASN A 97 1.01 9.26 10.38
CA ASN A 97 0.65 7.88 10.69
C ASN A 97 -0.30 7.85 11.89
N PHE A 98 -1.58 7.58 11.63
CA PHE A 98 -2.66 7.51 12.63
C PHE A 98 -2.85 6.10 13.19
N ALA A 99 -2.07 5.10 12.77
CA ALA A 99 -2.20 3.72 13.20
C ALA A 99 -1.87 3.56 14.69
N PHE A 100 -2.63 2.70 15.39
CA PHE A 100 -2.38 2.35 16.79
C PHE A 100 -2.35 0.83 16.97
N GLY A 101 -1.34 0.33 17.65
CA GLY A 101 -1.24 -1.09 18.01
C GLY A 101 -2.49 -1.60 18.70
N GLY A 102 -2.98 -2.79 18.31
CA GLY A 102 -4.20 -3.39 18.85
C GLY A 102 -5.52 -2.83 18.33
N ALA A 103 -5.49 -1.84 17.43
CA ALA A 103 -6.70 -1.22 16.89
C ALA A 103 -7.57 -2.24 16.14
N ARG A 104 -8.87 -2.13 16.34
CA ARG A 104 -9.92 -2.74 15.52
C ARG A 104 -10.46 -1.70 14.54
N THR A 105 -11.22 -2.13 13.55
CA THR A 105 -11.77 -1.21 12.55
C THR A 105 -12.79 -0.26 13.14
N GLY A 106 -13.74 -0.78 13.91
CA GLY A 106 -14.74 -0.03 14.65
C GLY A 106 -14.47 0.05 16.15
N PRO A 107 -15.18 0.89 16.88
CA PRO A 107 -15.01 1.03 18.33
C PRO A 107 -15.44 -0.25 19.05
N LEU A 108 -14.55 -0.76 19.91
CA LEU A 108 -14.90 -1.74 20.92
C LEU A 108 -15.44 -0.99 22.11
N GLY A 109 -16.74 -1.02 22.34
CA GLY A 109 -17.35 -0.56 23.59
C GLY A 109 -16.71 0.68 24.23
N THR A 110 -17.23 1.10 25.37
CA THR A 110 -16.79 2.35 26.01
C THR A 110 -15.77 2.17 27.14
N THR A 111 -15.16 0.99 27.29
CA THR A 111 -14.24 0.72 28.41
C THR A 111 -12.79 1.03 28.03
N PRO A 112 -12.21 2.17 28.46
CA PRO A 112 -10.79 2.46 28.30
C PRO A 112 -9.89 1.51 29.15
N PRO A 113 -8.62 1.28 28.71
CA PRO A 113 -7.96 1.93 27.59
C PRO A 113 -7.95 1.04 26.33
N THR A 114 -8.86 1.28 25.41
CA THR A 114 -8.75 0.68 24.07
C THR A 114 -8.03 1.66 23.13
N PRO A 115 -7.13 1.19 22.26
CA PRO A 115 -6.51 2.06 21.26
C PRO A 115 -7.60 2.64 20.34
N PRO A 116 -7.36 3.84 19.75
CA PRO A 116 -8.27 4.40 18.77
C PRO A 116 -8.52 3.41 17.63
N SER A 117 -9.79 3.08 17.37
CA SER A 117 -10.17 2.26 16.23
C SER A 117 -9.84 2.98 14.92
N LEU A 118 -9.83 2.27 13.78
CA LEU A 118 -9.57 2.90 12.49
C LEU A 118 -10.60 3.99 12.18
N LEU A 119 -11.87 3.83 12.55
CA LEU A 119 -12.87 4.91 12.46
C LEU A 119 -12.49 6.13 13.30
N ASN A 120 -11.97 5.93 14.52
CA ASN A 120 -11.47 7.02 15.36
C ASN A 120 -10.22 7.66 14.78
N GLN A 121 -9.30 6.89 14.21
CA GLN A 121 -8.11 7.38 13.50
C GLN A 121 -8.50 8.25 12.30
N PHE A 122 -9.52 7.84 11.55
CA PHE A 122 -10.07 8.65 10.47
C PHE A 122 -10.71 9.96 10.99
N ALA A 123 -11.41 9.94 12.11
CA ALA A 123 -11.91 11.15 12.74
C ALA A 123 -10.80 12.09 13.22
N LEU A 124 -9.69 11.55 13.74
CA LEU A 124 -8.49 12.34 14.07
C LEU A 124 -7.88 12.99 12.81
N PHE A 125 -7.78 12.23 11.70
CA PHE A 125 -7.35 12.77 10.42
C PHE A 125 -8.24 13.92 9.96
N GLN A 126 -9.58 13.74 9.97
CA GLN A 126 -10.52 14.79 9.59
C GLN A 126 -10.35 16.06 10.44
N THR A 127 -10.15 15.88 11.75
CA THR A 127 -9.91 17.00 12.66
C THR A 127 -8.59 17.71 12.36
N SER A 128 -7.52 16.96 12.11
CA SER A 128 -6.18 17.52 11.87
C SER A 128 -6.03 18.22 10.52
N THR A 129 -6.82 17.81 9.52
CA THR A 129 -6.76 18.33 8.14
C THR A 129 -7.91 19.25 7.77
N GLY A 130 -8.83 19.54 8.73
CA GLY A 130 -10.06 20.29 8.44
C GLY A 130 -11.01 19.55 7.50
N GLY A 131 -10.91 18.22 7.43
CA GLY A 131 -11.75 17.37 6.57
C GLY A 131 -11.31 17.34 5.11
N ILE A 132 -10.12 17.84 4.77
CA ILE A 132 -9.59 17.88 3.39
C ILE A 132 -8.53 16.80 3.23
N ALA A 133 -8.67 15.99 2.18
CA ALA A 133 -7.70 15.00 1.77
C ALA A 133 -7.00 15.45 0.47
N PRO A 134 -5.73 15.92 0.52
CA PRO A 134 -4.98 16.32 -0.67
C PRO A 134 -4.95 15.21 -1.74
N SER A 135 -5.33 15.52 -2.98
CA SER A 135 -5.42 14.54 -4.07
C SER A 135 -4.07 13.96 -4.48
N SER A 136 -2.98 14.67 -4.21
CA SER A 136 -1.60 14.21 -4.47
C SER A 136 -1.00 13.35 -3.35
N ALA A 137 -1.71 13.11 -2.25
CA ALA A 137 -1.23 12.25 -1.17
C ALA A 137 -1.64 10.78 -1.37
N LEU A 138 -0.89 9.86 -0.74
CA LEU A 138 -1.24 8.45 -0.65
C LEU A 138 -1.94 8.18 0.68
N TYR A 139 -3.10 7.54 0.63
CA TYR A 139 -3.88 7.13 1.81
C TYR A 139 -3.84 5.64 1.95
N MET A 140 -3.30 5.14 3.04
CA MET A 140 -3.17 3.72 3.31
C MET A 140 -4.12 3.31 4.42
N VAL A 141 -4.99 2.32 4.14
CA VAL A 141 -5.99 1.80 5.07
C VAL A 141 -5.78 0.29 5.21
N TRP A 142 -5.16 -0.13 6.30
CA TRP A 142 -4.89 -1.54 6.59
C TRP A 142 -5.26 -1.90 8.02
N GLY A 143 -6.35 -2.64 8.18
CA GLY A 143 -6.85 -3.10 9.46
C GLY A 143 -7.78 -4.28 9.30
N GLY A 144 -8.24 -4.80 10.44
CA GLY A 144 -9.11 -5.96 10.49
C GLY A 144 -8.44 -7.20 11.06
N SER A 145 -7.12 -7.24 11.20
CA SER A 145 -6.40 -8.37 11.79
C SER A 145 -6.90 -8.68 13.22
N ASN A 146 -7.10 -7.66 14.04
CA ASN A 146 -7.61 -7.83 15.40
C ASN A 146 -9.08 -8.28 15.42
N ASN A 147 -9.91 -7.79 14.49
CA ASN A 147 -11.29 -8.27 14.32
C ASN A 147 -11.32 -9.74 13.87
N ALA A 148 -10.44 -10.12 12.94
CA ALA A 148 -10.34 -11.50 12.47
C ALA A 148 -9.87 -12.45 13.59
N ARG A 149 -8.97 -12.00 14.50
CA ARG A 149 -8.60 -12.77 15.68
C ARG A 149 -9.77 -12.96 16.65
N ASP A 150 -10.58 -11.92 16.87
CA ASP A 150 -11.82 -12.04 17.65
C ASP A 150 -12.78 -13.06 17.01
N ALA A 151 -12.97 -12.96 15.68
CA ALA A 151 -13.81 -13.88 14.92
C ALA A 151 -13.28 -15.33 14.94
N ALA A 152 -11.95 -15.53 14.93
CA ALA A 152 -11.36 -16.86 15.09
C ALA A 152 -11.67 -17.45 16.47
N GLY A 153 -11.60 -16.66 17.54
CA GLY A 153 -12.00 -17.03 18.88
C GLY A 153 -13.48 -17.42 18.96
N GLN A 154 -14.36 -16.62 18.37
CA GLN A 154 -15.80 -16.91 18.27
C GLN A 154 -16.05 -18.22 17.52
N LYS A 155 -15.37 -18.44 16.40
CA LYS A 155 -15.48 -19.67 15.61
C LYS A 155 -15.03 -20.91 16.41
N LEU A 156 -13.95 -20.81 17.18
CA LEU A 156 -13.48 -21.87 18.08
C LEU A 156 -14.49 -22.16 19.22
N ALA A 157 -15.20 -21.14 19.68
CA ALA A 157 -16.28 -21.28 20.67
C ALA A 157 -17.61 -21.80 20.07
N GLY A 158 -17.64 -22.08 18.75
CA GLY A 158 -18.84 -22.58 18.06
C GLY A 158 -19.79 -21.46 17.56
N ASP A 159 -19.44 -20.19 17.77
CA ASP A 159 -20.24 -19.04 17.32
C ASP A 159 -19.81 -18.59 15.91
N SER A 160 -20.14 -19.36 14.90
CA SER A 160 -19.84 -19.02 13.52
C SER A 160 -20.64 -17.80 13.00
N ALA A 161 -21.84 -17.58 13.53
CA ALA A 161 -22.66 -16.42 13.13
C ALA A 161 -22.08 -15.12 13.68
N GLY A 162 -21.65 -15.10 14.95
CA GLY A 162 -20.93 -13.98 15.56
C GLY A 162 -19.63 -13.69 14.83
N ALA A 163 -18.86 -14.72 14.46
CA ALA A 163 -17.62 -14.59 13.68
C ALA A 163 -17.88 -13.86 12.36
N SER A 164 -18.84 -14.33 11.54
CA SER A 164 -19.19 -13.67 10.27
C SER A 164 -19.72 -12.25 10.44
N ALA A 165 -20.50 -11.98 11.50
CA ALA A 165 -20.95 -10.62 11.82
C ALA A 165 -19.79 -9.70 12.17
N THR A 166 -18.81 -10.18 12.95
CA THR A 166 -17.58 -9.44 13.29
C THR A 166 -16.79 -9.08 12.03
N LEU A 167 -16.60 -10.02 11.10
CA LEU A 167 -15.87 -9.77 9.86
C LEU A 167 -16.61 -8.81 8.94
N THR A 168 -17.94 -8.97 8.81
CA THR A 168 -18.79 -8.09 7.99
C THR A 168 -18.75 -6.66 8.52
N GLY A 169 -18.87 -6.48 9.84
CA GLY A 169 -18.75 -5.17 10.49
C GLY A 169 -17.40 -4.54 10.23
N ALA A 170 -16.32 -5.32 10.39
CA ALA A 170 -14.97 -4.83 10.17
C ALA A 170 -14.73 -4.35 8.73
N VAL A 171 -15.19 -5.09 7.74
CA VAL A 171 -15.11 -4.65 6.34
C VAL A 171 -15.98 -3.42 6.10
N GLY A 172 -17.18 -3.34 6.68
CA GLY A 172 -18.05 -2.17 6.59
C GLY A 172 -17.39 -0.89 7.10
N ASP A 173 -16.64 -0.98 8.21
CA ASP A 173 -15.87 0.15 8.75
C ASP A 173 -14.78 0.61 7.78
N LEU A 174 -14.02 -0.32 7.16
CA LEU A 174 -13.00 0.02 6.17
C LEU A 174 -13.61 0.72 4.95
N ILE A 175 -14.75 0.23 4.46
CA ILE A 175 -15.48 0.86 3.34
C ILE A 175 -15.96 2.27 3.71
N THR A 176 -16.39 2.47 4.95
CA THR A 176 -16.77 3.79 5.48
C THR A 176 -15.57 4.76 5.45
N ILE A 177 -14.40 4.32 5.89
CA ILE A 177 -13.16 5.12 5.87
C ILE A 177 -12.76 5.46 4.43
N ILE A 178 -12.73 4.47 3.52
CA ILE A 178 -12.37 4.66 2.11
C ILE A 178 -13.34 5.63 1.43
N GLY A 179 -14.65 5.47 1.66
CA GLY A 179 -15.68 6.38 1.15
C GLY A 179 -15.54 7.80 1.71
N GLY A 180 -15.21 7.92 2.99
CA GLY A 180 -14.95 9.19 3.66
C GLY A 180 -13.70 9.89 3.10
N LEU A 181 -12.61 9.16 2.90
CA LEU A 181 -11.38 9.68 2.28
C LEU A 181 -11.65 10.18 0.85
N LYS A 182 -12.34 9.37 0.03
CA LYS A 182 -12.77 9.80 -1.31
C LYS A 182 -13.59 11.07 -1.26
N SER A 183 -14.58 11.13 -0.39
CA SER A 183 -15.45 12.31 -0.24
C SER A 183 -14.70 13.55 0.22
N ALA A 184 -13.60 13.37 0.96
CA ALA A 184 -12.69 14.43 1.40
C ALA A 184 -11.71 14.90 0.29
N GLY A 185 -11.64 14.19 -0.85
CA GLY A 185 -10.77 14.53 -1.99
C GLY A 185 -9.60 13.58 -2.24
N ALA A 186 -9.49 12.47 -1.51
CA ALA A 186 -8.44 11.47 -1.74
C ALA A 186 -8.59 10.83 -3.12
N VAL A 187 -7.47 10.74 -3.84
CA VAL A 187 -7.39 10.07 -5.15
C VAL A 187 -6.67 8.74 -5.05
N HIS A 188 -5.55 8.67 -4.37
CA HIS A 188 -4.72 7.46 -4.28
C HIS A 188 -4.96 6.76 -2.96
N ILE A 189 -5.63 5.61 -2.99
CA ILE A 189 -5.99 4.84 -1.79
C ILE A 189 -5.41 3.42 -1.90
N LEU A 190 -4.56 3.06 -0.95
CA LEU A 190 -3.90 1.76 -0.86
C LEU A 190 -4.57 0.92 0.23
N VAL A 191 -4.99 -0.29 -0.13
CA VAL A 191 -5.74 -1.20 0.75
C VAL A 191 -5.15 -2.61 0.68
N PRO A 192 -4.32 -3.00 1.65
CA PRO A 192 -3.90 -4.39 1.79
C PRO A 192 -5.05 -5.27 2.31
N ASN A 193 -5.10 -6.52 1.83
CA ASN A 193 -5.93 -7.54 2.46
C ASN A 193 -5.22 -8.12 3.71
N LEU A 194 -5.84 -9.07 4.43
CA LEU A 194 -5.20 -9.74 5.56
C LEU A 194 -4.25 -10.84 5.09
N PRO A 195 -3.09 -11.01 5.75
CA PRO A 195 -2.29 -12.21 5.61
C PRO A 195 -3.04 -13.43 6.16
N ASP A 196 -2.55 -14.64 5.91
CA ASP A 196 -3.06 -15.82 6.58
C ASP A 196 -2.64 -15.83 8.06
N LEU A 197 -3.56 -15.41 8.93
CA LEU A 197 -3.32 -15.39 10.38
C LEU A 197 -3.12 -16.78 10.96
N GLY A 198 -3.55 -17.84 10.27
CA GLY A 198 -3.34 -19.23 10.68
C GLY A 198 -1.88 -19.67 10.61
N LEU A 199 -1.02 -18.94 9.90
CA LEU A 199 0.42 -19.19 9.83
C LEU A 199 1.19 -18.60 11.02
N SER A 200 0.56 -17.71 11.80
CA SER A 200 1.23 -17.07 12.95
C SER A 200 1.59 -18.06 14.05
N PRO A 201 2.70 -17.86 14.78
CA PRO A 201 3.03 -18.69 15.94
C PRO A 201 1.92 -18.71 17.00
N GLU A 202 1.18 -17.61 17.17
CA GLU A 202 0.02 -17.58 18.07
C GLU A 202 -1.04 -18.61 17.68
N ALA A 203 -1.35 -18.72 16.39
CA ALA A 203 -2.35 -19.65 15.91
C ALA A 203 -1.83 -21.11 15.87
N THR A 204 -0.59 -21.32 15.39
CA THR A 204 -0.01 -22.68 15.24
C THR A 204 0.34 -23.32 16.57
N ARG A 205 0.66 -22.51 17.60
CA ARG A 205 0.96 -22.96 18.98
C ARG A 205 -0.23 -22.84 19.91
N GLY A 206 -1.37 -22.33 19.40
CA GLY A 206 -2.62 -22.18 20.14
C GLY A 206 -3.33 -23.51 20.41
N VAL A 207 -4.59 -23.41 20.83
CA VAL A 207 -5.43 -24.57 21.03
C VAL A 207 -5.71 -25.31 19.72
N SER A 208 -6.07 -26.58 19.82
CA SER A 208 -6.43 -27.39 18.64
C SER A 208 -7.47 -26.67 17.78
N GLY A 209 -7.22 -26.58 16.48
CA GLY A 209 -8.09 -25.89 15.53
C GLY A 209 -7.85 -24.39 15.39
N ALA A 210 -6.99 -23.76 16.22
CA ALA A 210 -6.77 -22.32 16.18
C ALA A 210 -6.22 -21.85 14.82
N SER A 211 -5.21 -22.53 14.28
CA SER A 211 -4.65 -22.24 12.97
C SER A 211 -5.71 -22.32 11.85
N ALA A 212 -6.50 -23.40 11.83
CA ALA A 212 -7.55 -23.58 10.82
C ALA A 212 -8.65 -22.52 10.95
N ALA A 213 -9.04 -22.14 12.18
CA ALA A 213 -10.01 -21.08 12.40
C ALA A 213 -9.48 -19.72 11.93
N ALA A 214 -8.22 -19.39 12.24
CA ALA A 214 -7.57 -18.15 11.84
C ALA A 214 -7.40 -18.05 10.31
N THR A 215 -7.01 -19.13 9.63
CA THR A 215 -6.99 -19.18 8.15
C THR A 215 -8.38 -18.95 7.57
N ALA A 216 -9.40 -19.65 8.11
CA ALA A 216 -10.76 -19.55 7.60
C ALA A 216 -11.32 -18.12 7.70
N VAL A 217 -11.09 -17.43 8.81
CA VAL A 217 -11.55 -16.03 8.98
C VAL A 217 -10.75 -15.06 8.11
N SER A 218 -9.45 -15.30 7.89
CA SER A 218 -8.64 -14.49 6.96
C SER A 218 -9.18 -14.60 5.52
N VAL A 219 -9.48 -15.81 5.07
CA VAL A 219 -10.07 -16.06 3.74
C VAL A 219 -11.44 -15.40 3.61
N GLU A 220 -12.31 -15.55 4.63
CA GLU A 220 -13.65 -14.95 4.64
C GLU A 220 -13.59 -13.42 4.61
N PHE A 221 -12.75 -12.81 5.46
CA PHE A 221 -12.52 -11.37 5.47
C PHE A 221 -12.05 -10.86 4.11
N ASN A 222 -11.04 -11.50 3.52
CA ASN A 222 -10.47 -11.10 2.24
C ASN A 222 -11.48 -11.21 1.09
N ALA A 223 -12.37 -12.20 1.13
CA ALA A 223 -13.47 -12.33 0.17
C ALA A 223 -14.49 -11.18 0.33
N LEU A 224 -14.89 -10.87 1.57
CA LEU A 224 -15.78 -9.76 1.89
C LEU A 224 -15.18 -8.42 1.44
N LEU A 225 -13.91 -8.17 1.78
CA LEU A 225 -13.20 -6.95 1.42
C LEU A 225 -13.12 -6.76 -0.10
N ARG A 226 -12.68 -7.80 -0.82
CA ARG A 226 -12.58 -7.78 -2.29
C ARG A 226 -13.92 -7.46 -2.95
N ASN A 227 -15.01 -8.07 -2.47
CA ASN A 227 -16.35 -7.82 -2.99
C ASN A 227 -16.82 -6.39 -2.71
N SER A 228 -16.58 -5.89 -1.50
CA SER A 228 -16.97 -4.54 -1.07
C SER A 228 -16.18 -3.43 -1.78
N LEU A 229 -14.93 -3.71 -2.19
CA LEU A 229 -14.11 -2.78 -2.94
C LEU A 229 -14.51 -2.63 -4.42
N THR A 230 -15.44 -3.45 -4.94
CA THR A 230 -15.81 -3.42 -6.37
C THR A 230 -16.29 -2.05 -6.83
N THR A 231 -17.06 -1.34 -6.00
CA THR A 231 -17.57 0.00 -6.33
C THR A 231 -16.42 1.01 -6.50
N PHE A 232 -15.41 0.93 -5.64
CA PHE A 232 -14.24 1.81 -5.70
C PHE A 232 -13.29 1.44 -6.84
N ARG A 233 -13.13 0.14 -7.13
CA ARG A 233 -12.30 -0.35 -8.25
C ARG A 233 -12.80 0.15 -9.60
N ASN A 234 -14.10 0.29 -9.74
CA ASN A 234 -14.75 0.76 -10.98
C ASN A 234 -14.95 2.28 -11.02
N ASP A 235 -14.50 3.01 -10.01
CA ASP A 235 -14.62 4.47 -9.95
C ASP A 235 -13.40 5.15 -10.60
N PRO A 236 -13.57 5.85 -11.73
CA PRO A 236 -12.45 6.49 -12.43
C PRO A 236 -11.88 7.71 -11.70
N THR A 237 -12.51 8.15 -10.61
CA THR A 237 -12.06 9.34 -9.84
C THR A 237 -11.04 8.99 -8.77
N ILE A 238 -10.78 7.70 -8.51
CA ILE A 238 -9.77 7.24 -7.56
C ILE A 238 -8.84 6.22 -8.21
N ASN A 239 -7.62 6.17 -7.71
CA ASN A 239 -6.66 5.11 -7.97
C ASN A 239 -6.63 4.19 -6.75
N LEU A 240 -7.41 3.11 -6.80
CA LEU A 240 -7.42 2.08 -5.75
C LEU A 240 -6.27 1.11 -6.00
N ILE A 241 -5.37 1.01 -5.03
CA ILE A 241 -4.22 0.12 -5.05
C ILE A 241 -4.46 -1.00 -4.04
N GLU A 242 -4.80 -2.18 -4.53
CA GLU A 242 -5.04 -3.36 -3.69
C GLU A 242 -3.76 -4.17 -3.56
N ILE A 243 -3.39 -4.56 -2.32
CA ILE A 243 -2.21 -5.36 -2.05
C ILE A 243 -2.64 -6.74 -1.56
N ASP A 244 -2.25 -7.78 -2.28
CA ASP A 244 -2.49 -9.16 -1.87
C ASP A 244 -1.44 -9.63 -0.87
N THR A 245 -1.65 -9.25 0.39
CA THR A 245 -0.81 -9.61 1.51
C THR A 245 -0.90 -11.10 1.82
N PHE A 246 -2.07 -11.72 1.59
CA PHE A 246 -2.28 -13.15 1.80
C PHE A 246 -1.31 -13.98 0.94
N SER A 247 -1.27 -13.71 -0.36
CA SER A 247 -0.35 -14.40 -1.28
C SER A 247 1.10 -14.02 -1.03
N TYR A 248 1.39 -12.77 -0.66
CA TYR A 248 2.76 -12.33 -0.36
C TYR A 248 3.35 -13.13 0.81
N PHE A 249 2.66 -13.23 1.95
CA PHE A 249 3.15 -13.99 3.10
C PHE A 249 3.18 -15.50 2.85
N ALA A 250 2.23 -16.02 2.07
CA ALA A 250 2.28 -17.41 1.61
C ALA A 250 3.54 -17.69 0.77
N SER A 251 3.99 -16.74 -0.05
CA SER A 251 5.22 -16.89 -0.84
C SER A 251 6.48 -16.96 0.03
N ILE A 252 6.49 -16.24 1.16
CA ILE A 252 7.59 -16.30 2.14
C ILE A 252 7.69 -17.70 2.75
N THR A 253 6.56 -18.26 3.22
CA THR A 253 6.55 -19.59 3.84
C THR A 253 6.86 -20.71 2.85
N ASN A 254 6.47 -20.55 1.58
CA ASN A 254 6.76 -21.53 0.52
C ASN A 254 8.20 -21.49 0.02
N SER A 255 8.87 -20.33 0.12
CA SER A 255 10.22 -20.13 -0.42
C SER A 255 11.06 -19.22 0.51
N PRO A 256 11.28 -19.59 1.77
CA PRO A 256 11.89 -18.72 2.77
C PRO A 256 13.31 -18.26 2.39
N GLY A 257 14.08 -19.12 1.72
CA GLY A 257 15.42 -18.77 1.25
C GLY A 257 15.46 -17.61 0.25
N SER A 258 14.39 -17.39 -0.51
CA SER A 258 14.27 -16.22 -1.40
C SER A 258 14.12 -14.90 -0.63
N PHE A 259 13.78 -14.99 0.64
CA PHE A 259 13.63 -13.85 1.56
C PHE A 259 14.76 -13.81 2.61
N SER A 260 15.80 -14.64 2.45
CA SER A 260 16.91 -14.79 3.41
C SER A 260 16.46 -15.25 4.80
N LEU A 261 15.35 -15.98 4.89
CA LEU A 261 14.81 -16.50 6.15
C LEU A 261 15.16 -17.97 6.31
N THR A 262 15.45 -18.37 7.55
CA THR A 262 15.69 -19.76 7.95
C THR A 262 14.58 -20.28 8.88
N ASN A 263 13.78 -19.38 9.48
CA ASN A 263 12.68 -19.72 10.37
C ASN A 263 11.41 -18.92 10.03
N THR A 264 10.36 -19.65 9.64
CA THR A 264 9.05 -19.06 9.29
C THR A 264 7.92 -19.52 10.19
N THR A 265 8.23 -20.26 11.27
CA THR A 265 7.23 -20.89 12.14
C THR A 265 7.35 -20.50 13.61
N ASP A 266 8.55 -20.15 14.06
CA ASP A 266 8.79 -19.78 15.45
C ASP A 266 8.90 -18.27 15.60
N PRO A 267 8.49 -17.71 16.76
CA PRO A 267 8.78 -16.33 17.10
C PRO A 267 10.26 -16.17 17.47
N CYS A 268 10.88 -15.05 17.09
CA CYS A 268 12.21 -14.65 17.52
C CYS A 268 12.23 -14.30 19.01
N VAL A 269 11.13 -13.73 19.51
CA VAL A 269 10.96 -13.35 20.91
C VAL A 269 9.82 -14.15 21.51
N ASP A 270 10.11 -14.87 22.58
CA ASP A 270 9.13 -15.52 23.43
C ASP A 270 9.24 -15.01 24.88
N LEU A 271 8.56 -15.72 25.82
CA LEU A 271 8.48 -15.29 27.22
C LEU A 271 9.82 -15.14 27.91
N THR A 272 10.87 -15.80 27.42
CA THR A 272 12.14 -16.00 28.13
C THR A 272 13.35 -15.64 27.27
N THR A 273 13.22 -15.65 25.96
CA THR A 273 14.35 -15.56 25.05
C THR A 273 14.11 -14.58 23.92
N VAL A 274 15.20 -14.02 23.44
CA VAL A 274 15.26 -13.27 22.17
C VAL A 274 16.26 -14.01 21.29
N CYS A 275 15.88 -14.29 20.04
CA CYS A 275 16.76 -14.98 19.10
C CYS A 275 18.02 -14.13 18.81
N ALA A 276 19.10 -14.80 18.40
CA ALA A 276 20.37 -14.11 18.12
C ALA A 276 20.31 -13.30 16.80
N ASN A 277 19.56 -13.82 15.79
CA ASN A 277 19.49 -13.24 14.44
C ASN A 277 18.02 -13.01 14.04
N PRO A 278 17.39 -11.92 14.46
CA PRO A 278 16.00 -11.63 14.10
C PRO A 278 15.73 -11.56 12.59
N ASP A 279 16.71 -11.16 11.81
CA ASP A 279 16.59 -10.99 10.35
C ASP A 279 16.42 -12.33 9.60
N GLU A 280 16.64 -13.45 10.27
CA GLU A 280 16.42 -14.79 9.74
C GLU A 280 15.03 -15.36 10.05
N TYR A 281 14.20 -14.61 10.81
CA TYR A 281 12.89 -15.04 11.26
C TYR A 281 11.78 -14.29 10.51
N LEU A 282 10.70 -14.98 10.16
CA LEU A 282 9.48 -14.36 9.66
C LEU A 282 8.81 -13.56 10.77
N PHE A 283 8.65 -14.17 11.94
CA PHE A 283 7.93 -13.60 13.07
C PHE A 283 8.87 -13.08 14.14
N TYR A 284 8.62 -11.84 14.56
CA TYR A 284 9.34 -11.27 15.70
C TYR A 284 8.80 -11.80 17.02
N ASP A 285 7.48 -11.81 17.18
CA ASP A 285 6.76 -12.38 18.31
C ASP A 285 5.71 -13.41 17.84
N GLY A 286 4.70 -13.71 18.65
CA GLY A 286 3.64 -14.65 18.30
C GLY A 286 2.79 -14.24 17.09
N LEU A 287 2.86 -12.98 16.64
CA LEU A 287 1.97 -12.43 15.62
C LEU A 287 2.67 -11.53 14.59
N HIS A 288 3.59 -10.69 15.04
CA HIS A 288 4.15 -9.62 14.24
C HIS A 288 5.38 -10.06 13.45
N PRO A 289 5.53 -9.63 12.20
CA PRO A 289 6.75 -9.88 11.42
C PRO A 289 7.97 -9.15 12.01
N THR A 290 9.17 -9.64 11.69
CA THR A 290 10.42 -8.95 11.99
C THR A 290 10.58 -7.68 11.14
N ALA A 291 11.45 -6.76 11.57
CA ALA A 291 11.78 -5.56 10.79
C ALA A 291 12.34 -5.89 9.41
N ALA A 292 13.10 -6.97 9.26
CA ALA A 292 13.59 -7.45 7.97
C ALA A 292 12.44 -7.80 7.02
N VAL A 293 11.41 -8.48 7.52
CA VAL A 293 10.20 -8.81 6.72
C VAL A 293 9.37 -7.56 6.45
N HIS A 294 9.22 -6.66 7.41
CA HIS A 294 8.58 -5.37 7.19
C HIS A 294 9.28 -4.57 6.09
N GLN A 295 10.62 -4.54 6.08
CA GLN A 295 11.40 -3.86 5.04
C GLN A 295 11.15 -4.47 3.67
N GLN A 296 11.15 -5.80 3.55
CA GLN A 296 10.88 -6.48 2.29
C GLN A 296 9.45 -6.25 1.81
N PHE A 297 8.47 -6.31 2.72
CA PHE A 297 7.08 -6.02 2.39
C PHE A 297 6.87 -4.56 1.95
N GLY A 298 7.46 -3.59 2.66
CA GLY A 298 7.41 -2.18 2.26
C GLY A 298 8.07 -1.92 0.90
N ALA A 299 9.17 -2.64 0.59
CA ALA A 299 9.80 -2.59 -0.72
C ALA A 299 8.90 -3.19 -1.82
N PHE A 300 8.26 -4.33 -1.55
CA PHE A 300 7.28 -4.96 -2.46
C PHE A 300 6.11 -4.01 -2.73
N VAL A 301 5.47 -3.46 -1.70
CA VAL A 301 4.38 -2.49 -1.85
C VAL A 301 4.82 -1.29 -2.68
N GLY A 302 6.05 -0.80 -2.46
CA GLY A 302 6.62 0.29 -3.26
C GLY A 302 6.70 0.00 -4.76
N THR A 303 6.79 -1.27 -5.17
CA THR A 303 6.73 -1.64 -6.59
C THR A 303 5.32 -1.64 -7.17
N GLN A 304 4.30 -1.74 -6.31
CA GLN A 304 2.89 -1.73 -6.71
C GLN A 304 2.33 -0.30 -6.78
N VAL A 305 2.96 0.64 -6.09
CA VAL A 305 2.58 2.05 -6.07
C VAL A 305 3.18 2.73 -7.30
N VAL A 306 2.69 2.37 -8.49
CA VAL A 306 3.06 3.03 -9.74
C VAL A 306 2.14 4.22 -9.91
N VAL A 307 2.71 5.41 -9.83
CA VAL A 307 1.95 6.61 -10.19
C VAL A 307 1.80 6.64 -11.70
N VAL A 308 0.59 6.37 -12.17
CA VAL A 308 0.24 6.61 -13.58
C VAL A 308 0.29 8.14 -13.78
N PRO A 309 1.09 8.65 -14.73
CA PRO A 309 1.09 10.09 -15.02
C PRO A 309 -0.34 10.53 -15.36
N GLU A 310 -0.80 11.63 -14.77
CA GLU A 310 -2.08 12.24 -15.09
C GLU A 310 -2.21 12.39 -16.62
N PRO A 311 -3.37 12.10 -17.23
CA PRO A 311 -3.58 12.22 -18.67
C PRO A 311 -3.35 13.63 -19.24
N GLY A 312 -3.17 14.63 -18.37
CA GLY A 312 -2.93 16.03 -18.73
C GLY A 312 -1.49 16.41 -19.09
N GLY A 313 -0.52 15.50 -18.92
CA GLY A 313 0.90 15.76 -19.22
C GLY A 313 1.33 15.59 -20.68
N ILE A 314 0.44 15.18 -21.59
CA ILE A 314 0.75 15.12 -23.03
C ILE A 314 0.44 16.48 -23.68
N THR A 315 1.12 17.51 -23.25
CA THR A 315 1.13 18.78 -23.97
C THR A 315 2.30 18.74 -24.95
N GLY A 316 1.95 18.56 -26.23
CA GLY A 316 2.81 19.03 -27.32
C GLY A 316 3.67 17.98 -28.02
N ILE A 317 3.05 17.04 -28.74
CA ILE A 317 3.68 16.60 -29.99
C ILE A 317 3.30 17.66 -31.04
N LEU A 318 4.13 18.69 -31.16
CA LEU A 318 4.10 19.57 -32.32
C LEU A 318 4.59 18.76 -33.51
N LEU A 319 3.65 18.24 -34.30
CA LEU A 319 3.93 17.75 -35.64
C LEU A 319 4.29 18.97 -36.52
N VAL A 320 5.55 19.33 -36.58
CA VAL A 320 6.05 20.24 -37.61
C VAL A 320 6.16 19.42 -38.86
N THR A 321 5.07 19.33 -39.62
CA THR A 321 5.12 18.95 -41.02
C THR A 321 5.70 20.10 -41.81
N GLY A 322 7.03 20.11 -41.94
CA GLY A 322 7.73 21.02 -42.85
C GLY A 322 7.43 20.63 -44.29
N ILE A 323 6.45 21.24 -44.92
CA ILE A 323 6.29 21.17 -46.37
C ILE A 323 7.40 22.06 -46.97
N GLY A 324 8.52 21.44 -47.31
CA GLY A 324 9.58 22.02 -48.12
C GLY A 324 9.07 22.15 -49.57
N ALA A 325 8.59 23.30 -49.95
CA ALA A 325 8.32 23.58 -51.36
C ALA A 325 9.63 23.67 -52.14
N LEU A 326 9.93 22.68 -52.95
CA LEU A 326 10.99 22.74 -53.98
C LEU A 326 10.49 23.65 -55.11
N VAL A 327 10.98 24.88 -55.18
CA VAL A 327 10.80 25.75 -56.33
C VAL A 327 11.84 25.36 -57.39
N THR A 328 11.42 24.55 -58.35
CA THR A 328 12.22 24.34 -59.58
C THR A 328 11.83 25.45 -60.56
N LYS A 329 12.79 26.35 -60.81
CA LYS A 329 12.70 27.41 -61.80
C LYS A 329 12.86 26.79 -63.22
N ARG A 330 11.77 26.63 -63.93
CA ARG A 330 11.80 26.31 -65.39
C ARG A 330 11.55 27.59 -66.18
N LYS A 331 12.54 27.98 -66.98
CA LYS A 331 12.44 28.99 -68.02
C LYS A 331 11.67 28.42 -69.21
N GLY A 332 10.74 29.17 -69.76
CA GLY A 332 10.39 29.04 -71.19
C GLY A 332 8.90 29.16 -71.50
N THR A 333 8.50 30.31 -71.89
CA THR A 333 7.61 30.64 -73.00
C THR A 333 6.17 30.13 -73.08
N GLY A 334 5.22 31.03 -73.01
CA GLY A 334 4.04 30.97 -73.91
C GLY A 334 2.68 30.69 -73.26
N SER A 335 1.95 31.77 -73.13
CA SER A 335 0.52 31.87 -73.47
C SER A 335 -0.61 31.21 -72.75
N THR A 336 -1.40 32.04 -72.12
CA THR A 336 -2.88 32.18 -72.09
C THR A 336 -3.77 31.15 -71.38
N HIS A 337 -4.60 31.76 -70.63
CA HIS A 337 -6.00 31.46 -70.17
C HIS A 337 -6.29 30.72 -68.88
N SER A 338 -6.82 31.56 -68.03
CA SER A 338 -7.89 31.32 -67.02
C SER A 338 -8.62 29.98 -67.00
N THR A 339 -8.84 29.42 -65.82
CA THR A 339 -10.16 29.36 -65.20
C THR A 339 -10.07 28.79 -63.79
N VAL A 340 -10.67 29.50 -62.83
CA VAL A 340 -10.92 29.12 -61.43
C VAL A 340 -12.07 28.11 -61.40
N ALA A 341 -11.94 27.05 -60.62
CA ALA A 341 -13.07 26.32 -60.06
C ALA A 341 -12.73 25.83 -58.63
N LEU A 342 -13.37 26.44 -57.66
CA LEU A 342 -13.61 25.95 -56.31
C LEU A 342 -14.75 24.94 -56.37
N LEU A 343 -14.66 23.85 -55.61
CA LEU A 343 -15.79 23.19 -54.98
C LEU A 343 -15.29 21.98 -54.14
N PRO A 344 -16.09 21.49 -53.20
CA PRO A 344 -16.44 22.03 -51.88
C PRO A 344 -15.72 21.24 -50.76
#